data_62404d34291e477ca67f314f289272ab
#
_entry.id   62404d34291e477ca67f314f289272ab
#
_cell.length_a   1.000
_cell.length_b   1.000
_cell.length_c   1.000
_cell.angle_alpha   90.00
_cell.angle_beta   90.00
_cell.angle_gamma   90.00
#
_symmetry.space_group_name_H-M   'P 1'
#
loop_
_entity.id
_entity.type
_entity.pdbx_description
1 polymer ?
#
loop_
_entity_poly.entity_id
_entity_poly.type
_entity_poly.pdbx_seq_one_letter_code
_entity_poly.pdbx_strand_id
1 'polypeptide(L)'
;MLKQISLLILCAVAIVFFATPVHACTSAVVSGKVTPDGRPLLWKNRDTDFMRNHVDYVKGERYDFIAVVNSANAYLKEAWMGTNSAGFALMNTQSYNLVDVKGDEERGAANGRVIYRAL
;
A
#
# COMPACT_ATOMS: atom_id res chain seq x y z
N MET A 1 -14.15 -46.78 6.26
CA MET A 1 -13.51 -46.03 5.14
C MET A 1 -14.37 -44.88 4.63
N LEU A 2 -15.63 -45.11 4.16
CA LEU A 2 -16.47 -44.00 3.64
C LEU A 2 -16.65 -42.83 4.59
N LYS A 3 -16.93 -43.06 5.88
CA LYS A 3 -17.13 -42.00 6.90
C LYS A 3 -15.86 -41.14 7.11
N GLN A 4 -14.69 -41.75 7.03
CA GLN A 4 -13.41 -41.03 7.16
C GLN A 4 -13.14 -40.14 5.94
N ILE A 5 -13.45 -40.66 4.72
CA ILE A 5 -13.33 -39.90 3.48
C ILE A 5 -14.30 -38.74 3.47
N SER A 6 -15.56 -38.91 3.91
CA SER A 6 -16.54 -37.82 4.02
C SER A 6 -16.09 -36.72 4.99
N LEU A 7 -15.48 -37.10 6.13
CA LEU A 7 -14.97 -36.13 7.08
C LEU A 7 -13.79 -35.32 6.52
N LEU A 8 -12.88 -35.98 5.83
CA LEU A 8 -11.76 -35.30 5.17
C LEU A 8 -12.21 -34.32 4.09
N ILE A 9 -13.20 -34.72 3.28
CA ILE A 9 -13.79 -33.83 2.26
C ILE A 9 -14.46 -32.63 2.93
N LEU A 10 -15.22 -32.85 3.99
CA LEU A 10 -15.89 -31.77 4.72
C LEU A 10 -14.89 -30.78 5.32
N CYS A 11 -13.80 -31.28 5.92
CA CYS A 11 -12.73 -30.45 6.43
C CYS A 11 -12.02 -29.65 5.32
N ALA A 12 -11.72 -30.28 4.20
CA ALA A 12 -11.09 -29.62 3.05
C ALA A 12 -11.99 -28.50 2.48
N VAL A 13 -13.28 -28.77 2.34
CA VAL A 13 -14.26 -27.78 1.89
C VAL A 13 -14.37 -26.62 2.89
N ALA A 14 -14.40 -26.91 4.20
CA ALA A 14 -14.44 -25.87 5.23
C ALA A 14 -13.20 -24.96 5.17
N ILE A 15 -12.01 -25.51 4.99
CA ILE A 15 -10.76 -24.73 4.85
C ILE A 15 -10.84 -23.78 3.64
N VAL A 16 -11.38 -24.23 2.52
CA VAL A 16 -11.52 -23.39 1.32
C VAL A 16 -12.53 -22.24 1.54
N PHE A 17 -13.63 -22.49 2.25
CA PHE A 17 -14.64 -21.48 2.52
C PHE A 17 -14.22 -20.44 3.58
N PHE A 18 -13.30 -20.79 4.49
CA PHE A 18 -12.81 -19.87 5.52
C PHE A 18 -11.49 -19.17 5.15
N ALA A 19 -10.92 -19.46 3.99
CA ALA A 19 -9.77 -18.71 3.48
C ALA A 19 -10.21 -17.33 3.01
N THR A 20 -10.24 -16.35 3.93
CA THR A 20 -10.45 -14.95 3.57
C THR A 20 -9.21 -14.44 2.83
N PRO A 21 -9.37 -13.75 1.68
CA PRO A 21 -8.24 -13.12 1.03
C PRO A 21 -7.63 -12.07 1.98
N VAL A 22 -6.38 -12.25 2.31
CA VAL A 22 -5.63 -11.26 3.11
C VAL A 22 -5.10 -10.20 2.15
N HIS A 23 -5.75 -9.05 2.09
CA HIS A 23 -5.25 -7.90 1.37
C HIS A 23 -4.24 -7.17 2.26
N ALA A 24 -2.95 -7.30 1.97
CA ALA A 24 -1.90 -6.66 2.74
C ALA A 24 -0.83 -6.05 1.84
N CYS A 25 -0.66 -4.73 1.91
CA CYS A 25 0.47 -4.08 1.27
C CYS A 25 1.78 -4.60 1.86
N THR A 26 2.76 -4.89 1.00
CA THR A 26 4.12 -5.21 1.42
C THR A 26 5.04 -4.06 1.06
N SER A 27 5.93 -3.68 1.95
CA SER A 27 6.88 -2.60 1.73
C SER A 27 8.26 -2.93 2.26
N ALA A 28 9.28 -2.39 1.63
CA ALA A 28 10.67 -2.57 2.04
C ALA A 28 11.47 -1.28 1.84
N VAL A 29 12.41 -1.07 2.75
CA VAL A 29 13.46 -0.04 2.62
C VAL A 29 14.79 -0.76 2.53
N VAL A 30 15.52 -0.51 1.44
CA VAL A 30 16.85 -1.11 1.22
C VAL A 30 17.90 -0.02 1.37
N SER A 31 18.86 -0.27 2.25
CA SER A 31 19.96 0.67 2.48
C SER A 31 20.86 0.79 1.24
N GLY A 32 21.29 2.01 0.92
CA GLY A 32 22.28 2.25 -0.11
C GLY A 32 23.64 1.55 0.11
N LYS A 33 23.89 1.06 1.33
CA LYS A 33 25.09 0.27 1.62
C LYS A 33 25.12 -1.10 0.94
N VAL A 34 23.96 -1.61 0.52
CA VAL A 34 23.82 -2.93 -0.11
C VAL A 34 23.36 -2.84 -1.56
N THR A 35 23.18 -1.65 -2.09
CA THR A 35 22.86 -1.42 -3.50
C THR A 35 24.11 -1.19 -4.32
N PRO A 36 24.17 -1.66 -5.58
CA PRO A 36 25.38 -1.52 -6.40
C PRO A 36 25.81 -0.08 -6.66
N ASP A 37 24.86 0.85 -6.67
CA ASP A 37 25.06 2.27 -6.98
C ASP A 37 25.01 3.19 -5.74
N GLY A 38 24.92 2.60 -4.55
CA GLY A 38 24.88 3.34 -3.29
C GLY A 38 23.57 4.07 -3.00
N ARG A 39 22.56 3.95 -3.85
CA ARG A 39 21.26 4.61 -3.66
C ARG A 39 20.31 3.76 -2.80
N PRO A 40 19.68 4.31 -1.77
CA PRO A 40 18.64 3.60 -1.05
C PRO A 40 17.42 3.36 -1.95
N LEU A 41 16.73 2.25 -1.73
CA LEU A 41 15.51 1.92 -2.45
C LEU A 41 14.32 1.90 -1.50
N LEU A 42 13.21 2.47 -1.96
CA LEU A 42 11.91 2.35 -1.34
C LEU A 42 11.04 1.52 -2.27
N TRP A 43 10.61 0.36 -1.81
CA TRP A 43 9.83 -0.58 -2.61
C TRP A 43 8.49 -0.86 -1.96
N LYS A 44 7.44 -0.96 -2.77
CA LYS A 44 6.10 -1.27 -2.31
C LYS A 44 5.36 -2.15 -3.31
N ASN A 45 4.77 -3.24 -2.80
CA ASN A 45 3.64 -3.91 -3.44
C ASN A 45 2.36 -3.29 -2.86
N ARG A 46 1.57 -2.65 -3.71
CA ARG A 46 0.31 -2.06 -3.32
C ARG A 46 -0.81 -3.03 -3.60
N ASP A 47 -1.37 -3.58 -2.54
CA ASP A 47 -2.57 -4.42 -2.60
C ASP A 47 -3.80 -3.54 -2.34
N THR A 48 -4.68 -3.40 -3.34
CA THR A 48 -5.81 -2.47 -3.30
C THR A 48 -6.80 -2.80 -4.41
N ASP A 49 -8.06 -2.50 -4.19
CA ASP A 49 -9.12 -2.59 -5.19
C ASP A 49 -8.97 -1.55 -6.32
N PHE A 50 -8.17 -0.51 -6.10
CA PHE A 50 -7.86 0.52 -7.11
C PHE A 50 -6.72 0.06 -8.02
N MET A 51 -7.07 -0.73 -9.05
CA MET A 51 -6.09 -1.33 -9.96
C MET A 51 -5.42 -0.32 -10.91
N ARG A 52 -6.06 0.82 -11.17
CA ARG A 52 -5.54 1.82 -12.09
C ARG A 52 -4.74 2.87 -11.34
N ASN A 53 -3.43 2.79 -11.49
CA ASN A 53 -2.47 3.71 -10.90
C ASN A 53 -1.56 4.28 -11.99
N HIS A 54 -1.03 5.47 -11.76
CA HIS A 54 0.05 6.03 -12.57
C HIS A 54 1.02 6.81 -11.69
N VAL A 55 2.19 7.10 -12.24
CA VAL A 55 3.15 8.02 -11.64
C VAL A 55 2.87 9.40 -12.16
N ASP A 56 2.68 10.34 -11.26
CA ASP A 56 2.46 11.74 -11.57
C ASP A 56 3.68 12.57 -11.18
N TYR A 57 4.02 13.58 -12.00
CA TYR A 57 5.02 14.59 -11.69
C TYR A 57 4.30 15.86 -11.27
N VAL A 58 4.64 16.35 -10.10
CA VAL A 58 4.00 17.52 -9.50
C VAL A 58 5.04 18.60 -9.23
N LYS A 59 4.76 19.81 -9.74
CA LYS A 59 5.44 21.00 -9.28
C LYS A 59 4.90 21.38 -7.92
N GLY A 60 5.74 21.18 -6.90
CA GLY A 60 5.42 21.58 -5.54
C GLY A 60 5.75 23.04 -5.28
N GLU A 61 5.23 23.58 -4.17
CA GLU A 61 5.55 24.94 -3.75
C GLU A 61 7.02 25.10 -3.31
N ARG A 62 7.59 24.05 -2.76
CA ARG A 62 8.95 24.04 -2.23
C ARG A 62 9.86 23.07 -2.94
N TYR A 63 9.37 21.87 -3.23
CA TYR A 63 10.08 20.81 -3.92
C TYR A 63 9.19 20.16 -4.96
N ASP A 64 9.72 19.94 -6.13
CA ASP A 64 9.06 19.10 -7.13
C ASP A 64 9.10 17.64 -6.67
N PHE A 65 8.08 16.86 -7.01
CA PHE A 65 8.04 15.45 -6.62
C PHE A 65 7.38 14.56 -7.67
N ILE A 66 7.67 13.27 -7.59
CA ILE A 66 6.95 12.22 -8.29
C ILE A 66 6.20 11.36 -7.28
N ALA A 67 5.00 10.97 -7.62
CA ALA A 67 4.17 10.16 -6.73
C ALA A 67 3.31 9.16 -7.48
N VAL A 68 3.04 8.02 -6.85
CA VAL A 68 2.03 7.07 -7.32
C VAL A 68 0.66 7.52 -6.83
N VAL A 69 -0.26 7.73 -7.76
CA VAL A 69 -1.63 8.19 -7.51
C VAL A 69 -2.66 7.26 -8.15
N ASN A 70 -3.89 7.30 -7.68
CA ASN A 70 -5.01 6.62 -8.34
C ASN A 70 -5.40 7.40 -9.60
N SER A 71 -5.46 6.73 -10.76
CA SER A 71 -5.77 7.39 -12.03
C SER A 71 -7.18 8.00 -12.06
N ALA A 72 -8.15 7.37 -11.37
CA ALA A 72 -9.52 7.89 -11.32
C ALA A 72 -9.67 9.14 -10.44
N ASN A 73 -8.76 9.33 -9.48
CA ASN A 73 -8.90 10.33 -8.41
C ASN A 73 -7.66 11.25 -8.32
N ALA A 74 -6.92 11.42 -9.41
CA ALA A 74 -5.72 12.26 -9.43
C ALA A 74 -5.98 13.69 -8.93
N TYR A 75 -7.19 14.22 -9.16
CA TYR A 75 -7.61 15.53 -8.69
C TYR A 75 -7.71 15.68 -7.16
N LEU A 76 -7.77 14.56 -6.41
CA LEU A 76 -7.88 14.59 -4.94
C LEU A 76 -6.56 14.92 -4.25
N LYS A 77 -5.45 15.01 -4.99
CA LYS A 77 -4.11 15.25 -4.43
C LYS A 77 -3.76 14.23 -3.33
N GLU A 78 -3.89 12.96 -3.68
CA GLU A 78 -3.59 11.82 -2.83
C GLU A 78 -2.47 10.99 -3.45
N ALA A 79 -1.43 10.73 -2.66
CA ALA A 79 -0.29 9.90 -3.06
C ALA A 79 -0.17 8.68 -2.13
N TRP A 80 0.31 7.57 -2.68
CA TRP A 80 0.49 6.32 -1.95
C TRP A 80 1.96 5.97 -1.71
N MET A 81 2.82 6.54 -2.50
CA MET A 81 4.27 6.63 -2.32
C MET A 81 4.82 7.72 -3.23
N GLY A 82 5.99 8.23 -2.92
CA GLY A 82 6.65 9.20 -3.75
C GLY A 82 8.01 9.63 -3.24
N THR A 83 8.69 10.44 -4.03
CA THR A 83 9.95 11.08 -3.67
C THR A 83 10.02 12.49 -4.22
N ASN A 84 10.63 13.40 -3.48
CA ASN A 84 10.80 14.78 -3.89
C ASN A 84 12.25 15.09 -4.32
N SER A 85 12.43 16.26 -4.91
CA SER A 85 13.72 16.74 -5.41
C SER A 85 14.76 16.98 -4.32
N ALA A 86 14.38 17.05 -3.05
CA ALA A 86 15.29 17.11 -1.91
C ALA A 86 15.79 15.72 -1.46
N GLY A 87 15.33 14.63 -2.09
CA GLY A 87 15.70 13.27 -1.73
C GLY A 87 14.87 12.66 -0.59
N PHE A 88 13.81 13.33 -0.16
CA PHE A 88 12.87 12.75 0.79
C PHE A 88 11.91 11.82 0.06
N ALA A 89 11.72 10.61 0.61
CA ALA A 89 10.82 9.63 0.06
C ALA A 89 9.97 9.02 1.18
N LEU A 90 8.68 8.78 0.89
CA LEU A 90 7.81 8.09 1.82
C LEU A 90 6.75 7.26 1.12
N MET A 91 6.18 6.31 1.85
CA MET A 91 5.05 5.49 1.44
C MET A 91 4.18 5.16 2.66
N ASN A 92 2.94 4.79 2.42
CA ASN A 92 2.11 4.20 3.46
C ASN A 92 2.14 2.67 3.38
N THR A 93 1.76 2.04 4.47
CA THR A 93 1.32 0.64 4.51
C THR A 93 0.09 0.56 5.40
N GLN A 94 -0.77 -0.40 5.13
CA GLN A 94 -1.95 -0.64 5.96
C GLN A 94 -1.57 -1.59 7.10
N SER A 95 -2.04 -1.29 8.30
CA SER A 95 -1.92 -2.16 9.46
C SER A 95 -3.32 -2.55 9.92
N TYR A 96 -3.53 -3.84 10.12
CA TYR A 96 -4.81 -4.38 10.60
C TYR A 96 -4.83 -4.60 12.12
N ASN A 97 -3.70 -4.36 12.79
CA ASN A 97 -3.54 -4.60 14.24
C ASN A 97 -3.74 -3.34 15.08
N LEU A 98 -4.06 -2.23 14.45
CA LEU A 98 -4.34 -0.99 15.17
C LEU A 98 -5.80 -0.99 15.61
N VAL A 99 -6.03 -0.49 16.81
CA VAL A 99 -7.40 -0.32 17.33
C VAL A 99 -8.14 0.66 16.42
N ASP A 100 -9.28 0.21 15.89
CA ASP A 100 -10.17 1.08 15.12
C ASP A 100 -10.64 2.25 16.00
N VAL A 101 -10.20 3.43 15.66
CA VAL A 101 -10.70 4.66 16.26
C VAL A 101 -11.93 5.08 15.45
N LYS A 102 -13.07 5.23 16.11
CA LYS A 102 -14.30 5.71 15.46
C LYS A 102 -14.00 6.95 14.62
N GLY A 103 -14.35 6.91 13.33
CA GLY A 103 -14.05 7.97 12.37
C GLY A 103 -12.85 7.71 11.45
N ASP A 104 -12.27 6.51 11.46
CA ASP A 104 -11.11 6.16 10.62
C ASP A 104 -11.41 6.09 9.12
N GLU A 105 -12.68 5.96 8.71
CA GLU A 105 -13.05 6.02 7.28
C GLU A 105 -12.65 7.36 6.66
N GLU A 106 -12.86 8.46 7.37
CA GLU A 106 -12.40 9.79 6.93
C GLU A 106 -10.87 9.94 7.03
N ARG A 107 -10.23 9.27 7.97
CA ARG A 107 -8.77 9.30 8.16
C ARG A 107 -8.04 8.47 7.11
N GLY A 108 -8.62 7.36 6.65
CA GLY A 108 -8.04 6.57 5.56
C GLY A 108 -7.82 7.39 4.29
N ALA A 109 -8.80 8.22 3.93
CA ALA A 109 -8.65 9.16 2.83
C ALA A 109 -7.63 10.29 3.13
N ALA A 110 -7.42 10.63 4.40
CA ALA A 110 -6.44 11.64 4.80
C ALA A 110 -4.99 11.18 4.61
N ASN A 111 -4.70 9.87 4.70
CA ASN A 111 -3.34 9.34 4.59
C ASN A 111 -2.69 9.67 3.24
N GLY A 112 -3.41 9.49 2.14
CA GLY A 112 -2.92 9.86 0.81
C GLY A 112 -2.65 11.36 0.66
N ARG A 113 -3.49 12.20 1.25
CA ARG A 113 -3.32 13.66 1.25
C ARG A 113 -2.15 14.11 2.12
N VAL A 114 -1.91 13.45 3.24
CA VAL A 114 -0.74 13.71 4.09
C VAL A 114 0.55 13.41 3.32
N ILE A 115 0.62 12.25 2.63
CA ILE A 115 1.78 11.90 1.80
C ILE A 115 2.00 12.95 0.70
N TYR A 116 0.94 13.32 -0.02
CA TYR A 116 1.02 14.31 -1.09
C TYR A 116 1.51 15.69 -0.60
N ARG A 117 1.15 16.09 0.60
CA ARG A 117 1.59 17.36 1.21
C ARG A 117 2.99 17.31 1.80
N ALA A 118 3.45 16.11 2.20
CA ALA A 118 4.77 15.91 2.79
C ALA A 118 5.87 15.83 1.74
N LEU A 119 5.51 15.44 0.50
CA LEU A 119 6.40 15.42 -0.66
C LEU A 119 6.62 16.82 -1.20
#